data_c1889e87df6a9500a62890747bf180f0
#
_entry.id   c1889e87df6a9500a62890747bf180f0
#
_cell.length_a   1.000
_cell.length_b   1.000
_cell.length_c   1.000
_cell.angle_alpha   90.00
_cell.angle_beta   90.00
_cell.angle_gamma   90.00
#
_symmetry.space_group_name_H-M   'P 1'
#
loop_
_entity.id
_entity.type
_entity.pdbx_description
1 polymer ?
#
loop_
_entity_poly.entity_id
_entity_poly.type
_entity_poly.pdbx_seq_one_letter_code
_entity_poly.pdbx_strand_id
1 'polypeptide(L)'
;MAGTNIVNLTQDNFSKEVLESSTPILVDFWAEWCGPCKMIAPILDTIATEYKDKLRVVKLNIDENPKTPPKFNIRGIPTLLLFRNGTVAAQQVGAVSKAQLESFLEKHLNGQHSQANKTA
;
A
#
# COMPACT_ATOMS: atom_id res chain seq x y z
N MET A 1 10.32 -14.53 7.16
CA MET A 1 8.98 -14.85 6.80
C MET A 1 8.14 -13.59 6.75
N ALA A 2 7.09 -13.64 6.02
CA ALA A 2 6.25 -12.46 5.93
C ALA A 2 5.68 -12.11 7.29
N GLY A 3 5.51 -10.85 7.56
CA GLY A 3 4.95 -10.41 8.80
C GLY A 3 3.53 -10.90 8.98
N THR A 4 3.17 -11.20 10.20
CA THR A 4 1.82 -11.67 10.50
C THR A 4 0.78 -10.58 10.33
N ASN A 5 1.22 -9.32 10.19
CA ASN A 5 0.31 -8.19 10.03
C ASN A 5 0.03 -7.84 8.57
N ILE A 6 0.58 -8.61 7.64
CA ILE A 6 0.35 -8.38 6.21
C ILE A 6 -0.55 -9.48 5.67
N VAL A 7 -1.61 -9.06 4.98
CA VAL A 7 -2.57 -9.98 4.38
C VAL A 7 -2.38 -9.99 2.87
N ASN A 8 -2.37 -11.19 2.28
CA ASN A 8 -2.32 -11.33 0.83
C ASN A 8 -3.75 -11.31 0.30
N LEU A 9 -4.06 -10.34 -0.52
CA LEU A 9 -5.39 -10.19 -1.08
C LEU A 9 -5.51 -10.86 -2.45
N THR A 10 -6.72 -11.08 -2.86
CA THR A 10 -7.03 -11.52 -4.21
C THR A 10 -7.92 -10.47 -4.86
N GLN A 11 -8.03 -10.57 -6.19
CA GLN A 11 -8.93 -9.66 -6.90
C GLN A 11 -10.38 -9.84 -6.48
N ASP A 12 -10.72 -11.02 -5.93
CA ASP A 12 -12.09 -11.30 -5.52
C ASP A 12 -12.48 -10.61 -4.22
N ASN A 13 -11.52 -10.38 -3.32
CA ASN A 13 -11.83 -9.73 -2.05
C ASN A 13 -11.31 -8.30 -1.95
N PHE A 14 -10.72 -7.78 -3.02
CA PHE A 14 -10.12 -6.45 -3.00
C PHE A 14 -11.13 -5.36 -2.63
N SER A 15 -12.29 -5.38 -3.25
CA SER A 15 -13.30 -4.36 -3.01
C SER A 15 -13.71 -4.34 -1.54
N LYS A 16 -14.01 -5.51 -1.00
CA LYS A 16 -14.44 -5.61 0.39
C LYS A 16 -13.35 -5.18 1.36
N GLU A 17 -12.13 -5.67 1.14
CA GLU A 17 -11.06 -5.46 2.10
C GLU A 17 -10.42 -4.08 2.01
N VAL A 18 -10.43 -3.47 0.84
CA VAL A 18 -9.77 -2.20 0.59
C VAL A 18 -10.74 -1.06 0.39
N LEU A 19 -11.64 -1.22 -0.58
CA LEU A 19 -12.51 -0.09 -0.97
C LEU A 19 -13.59 0.21 0.07
N GLU A 20 -13.99 -0.80 0.82
CA GLU A 20 -15.01 -0.62 1.87
C GLU A 20 -14.41 -0.38 3.25
N SER A 21 -13.10 -0.31 3.36
CA SER A 21 -12.44 -0.16 4.64
C SER A 21 -12.50 1.28 5.14
N SER A 22 -12.79 1.46 6.42
CA SER A 22 -12.71 2.78 7.05
C SER A 22 -11.31 3.05 7.59
N THR A 23 -10.48 2.00 7.69
CA THR A 23 -9.09 2.13 8.10
C THR A 23 -8.24 2.38 6.86
N PRO A 24 -7.23 3.26 6.92
CA PRO A 24 -6.32 3.41 5.78
C PRO A 24 -5.63 2.10 5.43
N ILE A 25 -5.49 1.83 4.15
CA ILE A 25 -4.89 0.59 3.65
C ILE A 25 -3.74 0.93 2.70
N LEU A 26 -2.58 0.36 2.94
CA LEU A 26 -1.45 0.45 2.02
C LEU A 26 -1.41 -0.84 1.23
N VAL A 27 -1.60 -0.76 -0.08
CA VAL A 27 -1.60 -1.92 -0.96
C VAL A 27 -0.29 -1.99 -1.72
N ASP A 28 0.40 -3.11 -1.61
CA ASP A 28 1.65 -3.39 -2.32
C ASP A 28 1.35 -4.27 -3.53
N PHE A 29 1.47 -3.70 -4.72
CA PHE A 29 1.32 -4.46 -5.97
C PHE A 29 2.70 -5.02 -6.33
N TRP A 30 2.82 -6.34 -6.39
CA TRP A 30 4.11 -7.01 -6.51
C TRP A 30 4.03 -8.27 -7.35
N ALA A 31 5.19 -8.86 -7.66
CA ALA A 31 5.27 -10.16 -8.34
C ALA A 31 6.50 -10.90 -7.86
N GLU A 32 6.47 -12.23 -8.01
CA GLU A 32 7.56 -13.09 -7.57
C GLU A 32 8.88 -12.81 -8.29
N TRP A 33 8.78 -12.45 -9.57
CA TRP A 33 9.97 -12.20 -10.38
C TRP A 33 10.58 -10.82 -10.17
N CYS A 34 9.97 -10.00 -9.35
CA CYS A 34 10.35 -8.61 -9.20
C CYS A 34 11.37 -8.45 -8.07
N GLY A 35 12.64 -8.22 -8.41
CA GLY A 35 13.69 -8.02 -7.42
C GLY A 35 13.43 -6.86 -6.48
N PRO A 36 13.12 -5.65 -7.01
CA PRO A 36 12.82 -4.51 -6.14
C PRO A 36 11.64 -4.76 -5.19
N CYS A 37 10.65 -5.55 -5.62
CA CYS A 37 9.54 -5.92 -4.75
C CYS A 37 10.03 -6.70 -3.53
N LYS A 38 10.99 -7.60 -3.76
CA LYS A 38 11.54 -8.41 -2.68
C LYS A 38 12.41 -7.58 -1.76
N MET A 39 13.03 -6.53 -2.27
CA MET A 39 13.85 -5.65 -1.47
C MET A 39 13.02 -4.88 -0.44
N ILE A 40 11.79 -4.50 -0.78
CA ILE A 40 10.97 -3.74 0.16
C ILE A 40 10.13 -4.62 1.07
N ALA A 41 10.06 -5.94 0.81
CA ALA A 41 9.24 -6.83 1.62
C ALA A 41 9.55 -6.75 3.11
N PRO A 42 10.82 -6.82 3.55
CA PRO A 42 11.11 -6.70 4.99
C PRO A 42 10.76 -5.32 5.54
N ILE A 43 10.89 -4.28 4.72
CA ILE A 43 10.53 -2.93 5.14
C ILE A 43 9.02 -2.88 5.39
N LEU A 44 8.23 -3.47 4.51
CA LEU A 44 6.78 -3.50 4.67
C LEU A 44 6.36 -4.31 5.90
N ASP A 45 7.06 -5.40 6.21
CA ASP A 45 6.79 -6.16 7.42
C ASP A 45 6.96 -5.29 8.67
N THR A 46 8.03 -4.50 8.70
CA THR A 46 8.29 -3.60 9.81
C THR A 46 7.22 -2.51 9.89
N ILE A 47 6.89 -1.92 8.75
CA ILE A 47 5.85 -0.88 8.68
C ILE A 47 4.51 -1.43 9.16
N ALA A 48 4.14 -2.63 8.72
CA ALA A 48 2.87 -3.24 9.12
C ALA A 48 2.77 -3.39 10.63
N THR A 49 3.88 -3.70 11.28
CA THR A 49 3.92 -3.84 12.73
C THR A 49 3.90 -2.49 13.42
N GLU A 50 4.73 -1.56 12.96
CA GLU A 50 4.85 -0.26 13.61
C GLU A 50 3.61 0.61 13.44
N TYR A 51 2.89 0.44 12.35
CA TYR A 51 1.73 1.27 12.04
C TYR A 51 0.39 0.55 12.24
N LYS A 52 0.39 -0.59 12.91
CA LYS A 52 -0.80 -1.44 12.98
C LYS A 52 -2.05 -0.76 13.55
N ASP A 53 -1.86 0.27 14.37
CA ASP A 53 -2.99 1.00 14.95
C ASP A 53 -3.49 2.13 14.04
N LYS A 54 -2.79 2.41 12.95
CA LYS A 54 -3.11 3.52 12.05
C LYS A 54 -3.38 3.06 10.63
N LEU A 55 -2.89 1.89 10.25
CA LEU A 55 -2.79 1.48 8.86
C LEU A 55 -2.76 -0.03 8.76
N ARG A 56 -3.44 -0.57 7.76
CA ARG A 56 -3.28 -1.97 7.40
C ARG A 56 -2.42 -2.06 6.16
N VAL A 57 -1.52 -3.03 6.12
CA VAL A 57 -0.71 -3.29 4.94
C VAL A 57 -1.18 -4.60 4.31
N VAL A 58 -1.47 -4.57 3.03
CA VAL A 58 -1.92 -5.74 2.28
C VAL A 58 -1.09 -5.85 1.00
N LYS A 59 -1.02 -7.04 0.44
CA LYS A 59 -0.26 -7.31 -0.78
C LYS A 59 -1.17 -7.91 -1.83
N LEU A 60 -0.94 -7.54 -3.09
CA LEU A 60 -1.65 -8.11 -4.22
C LEU A 60 -0.66 -8.52 -5.29
N ASN A 61 -0.55 -9.82 -5.53
CA ASN A 61 0.31 -10.36 -6.58
C ASN A 61 -0.34 -10.10 -7.93
N ILE A 62 0.33 -9.35 -8.80
CA ILE A 62 -0.29 -8.93 -10.06
C ILE A 62 -0.44 -10.06 -11.06
N ASP A 63 0.39 -11.09 -10.97
CA ASP A 63 0.30 -12.22 -11.90
C ASP A 63 -0.86 -13.13 -11.55
N GLU A 64 -1.13 -13.29 -10.26
CA GLU A 64 -2.24 -14.10 -9.79
C GLU A 64 -3.56 -13.35 -9.82
N ASN A 65 -3.51 -12.02 -9.88
CA ASN A 65 -4.69 -11.17 -9.79
C ASN A 65 -4.63 -10.08 -10.85
N PRO A 66 -4.70 -10.48 -12.14
CA PRO A 66 -4.44 -9.53 -13.23
C PRO A 66 -5.54 -8.50 -13.48
N LYS A 67 -6.71 -8.65 -12.86
CA LYS A 67 -7.81 -7.73 -13.13
C LYS A 67 -7.72 -6.42 -12.35
N THR A 68 -7.07 -6.45 -11.19
CA THR A 68 -7.04 -5.28 -10.31
C THR A 68 -6.04 -4.20 -10.74
N PRO A 69 -4.79 -4.53 -11.11
CA PRO A 69 -3.82 -3.49 -11.43
C PRO A 69 -4.27 -2.50 -12.51
N PRO A 70 -4.90 -2.94 -13.62
CA PRO A 70 -5.33 -1.98 -14.64
C PRO A 70 -6.35 -0.96 -14.14
N LYS A 71 -7.15 -1.33 -13.14
CA LYS A 71 -8.15 -0.42 -12.60
C LYS A 71 -7.52 0.80 -11.94
N PHE A 72 -6.28 0.69 -11.50
CA PHE A 72 -5.57 1.77 -10.82
C PHE A 72 -4.39 2.25 -11.63
N ASN A 73 -4.35 1.88 -12.92
CA ASN A 73 -3.31 2.33 -13.83
C ASN A 73 -1.90 1.97 -13.33
N ILE A 74 -1.75 0.77 -12.78
CA ILE A 74 -0.47 0.29 -12.29
C ILE A 74 0.38 -0.11 -13.50
N ARG A 75 1.53 0.53 -13.67
CA ARG A 75 2.39 0.30 -14.83
C ARG A 75 3.73 -0.31 -14.48
N GLY A 76 4.18 -0.12 -13.26
CA GLY A 76 5.44 -0.67 -12.79
C GLY A 76 5.26 -1.21 -11.40
N ILE A 77 6.18 -2.07 -10.98
CA ILE A 77 6.14 -2.63 -9.63
C ILE A 77 7.52 -2.58 -9.02
N PRO A 78 7.62 -2.45 -7.67
CA PRO A 78 6.47 -2.38 -6.79
C PRO A 78 5.77 -1.03 -6.91
N THR A 79 4.47 -1.03 -6.73
CA THR A 79 3.70 0.21 -6.58
C THR A 79 2.92 0.09 -5.28
N LEU A 80 3.04 1.10 -4.45
CA LEU A 80 2.31 1.17 -3.19
C LEU A 80 1.23 2.23 -3.34
N LEU A 81 -0.02 1.82 -3.14
CA LEU A 81 -1.14 2.75 -3.15
C LEU A 81 -1.68 2.87 -1.74
N LEU A 82 -1.82 4.09 -1.27
CA LEU A 82 -2.44 4.34 0.02
C LEU A 82 -3.91 4.68 -0.22
N PHE A 83 -4.79 3.84 0.29
CA PHE A 83 -6.23 4.06 0.20
C PHE A 83 -6.75 4.64 1.51
N ARG A 84 -7.61 5.63 1.39
CA ARG A 84 -8.32 6.19 2.54
C ARG A 84 -9.78 6.34 2.16
N ASN A 85 -10.65 5.71 2.94
CA ASN A 85 -12.09 5.74 2.70
C ASN A 85 -12.46 5.35 1.26
N GLY A 86 -11.79 4.32 0.75
CA GLY A 86 -12.11 3.76 -0.56
C GLY A 86 -11.51 4.47 -1.75
N THR A 87 -10.71 5.51 -1.53
CA THR A 87 -10.08 6.23 -2.64
C THR A 87 -8.57 6.25 -2.48
N VAL A 88 -7.87 6.35 -3.60
CA VAL A 88 -6.41 6.43 -3.60
C VAL A 88 -6.00 7.82 -3.10
N ALA A 89 -5.35 7.86 -1.95
CA ALA A 89 -4.87 9.12 -1.38
C ALA A 89 -3.47 9.46 -1.86
N ALA A 90 -2.64 8.45 -2.13
CA ALA A 90 -1.24 8.69 -2.51
C ALA A 90 -0.65 7.45 -3.18
N GLN A 91 0.43 7.65 -3.92
CA GLN A 91 1.09 6.60 -4.66
C GLN A 91 2.59 6.71 -4.50
N GLN A 92 3.26 5.57 -4.33
CA GLN A 92 4.71 5.49 -4.29
C GLN A 92 5.14 4.38 -5.24
N VAL A 93 5.89 4.73 -6.28
CA VAL A 93 6.34 3.76 -7.28
C VAL A 93 7.82 3.46 -7.07
N GLY A 94 8.17 2.19 -7.16
CA GLY A 94 9.55 1.74 -7.03
C GLY A 94 9.94 1.42 -5.62
N ALA A 95 11.12 0.80 -5.46
CA ALA A 95 11.64 0.46 -4.14
C ALA A 95 12.11 1.73 -3.43
N VAL A 96 11.79 1.83 -2.15
CA VAL A 96 12.18 2.97 -1.34
C VAL A 96 12.77 2.48 -0.02
N SER A 97 13.51 3.35 0.65
CA SER A 97 14.03 3.03 1.97
C SER A 97 12.92 3.12 3.00
N LYS A 98 13.17 2.56 4.18
CA LYS A 98 12.23 2.65 5.28
C LYS A 98 11.95 4.11 5.63
N ALA A 99 12.99 4.94 5.67
CA ALA A 99 12.83 6.35 6.00
C ALA A 99 11.96 7.08 4.99
N GLN A 100 12.15 6.78 3.71
CA GLN A 100 11.33 7.38 2.66
C GLN A 100 9.87 6.94 2.78
N LEU A 101 9.65 5.67 3.09
CA LEU A 101 8.29 5.17 3.25
C LEU A 101 7.62 5.77 4.47
N GLU A 102 8.37 5.92 5.56
CA GLU A 102 7.84 6.57 6.76
C GLU A 102 7.44 8.01 6.46
N SER A 103 8.28 8.75 5.74
CA SER A 103 7.95 10.13 5.36
C SER A 103 6.69 10.19 4.52
N PHE A 104 6.57 9.27 3.55
CA PHE A 104 5.38 9.17 2.71
C PHE A 104 4.13 8.94 3.55
N LEU A 105 4.20 8.00 4.49
CA LEU A 105 3.05 7.67 5.34
C LEU A 105 2.70 8.81 6.29
N GLU A 106 3.70 9.42 6.92
CA GLU A 106 3.45 10.53 7.83
C GLU A 106 2.77 11.68 7.12
N LYS A 107 3.23 11.97 5.91
CA LYS A 107 2.66 13.05 5.12
C LYS A 107 1.19 12.79 4.78
N HIS A 108 0.87 11.55 4.41
CA HIS A 108 -0.46 11.25 3.89
C HIS A 108 -1.43 10.69 4.92
N LEU A 109 -0.95 10.16 6.04
CA LEU A 109 -1.83 9.70 7.11
C LEU A 109 -2.21 10.84 8.05
N ASN A 110 -1.25 11.73 8.33
CA ASN A 110 -1.51 12.83 9.25
C ASN A 110 -2.03 14.04 8.54
N GLY A 111 -1.76 14.12 7.26
CA GLY A 111 -2.02 15.35 6.56
C GLY A 111 -3.41 15.51 6.11
N GLN A 112 -4.26 14.74 6.65
CA GLN A 112 -5.54 14.98 6.20
C GLN A 112 -5.89 16.32 6.50
N HIS A 113 -5.20 16.73 7.33
CA HIS A 113 -5.38 17.99 7.37
C HIS A 113 -4.61 18.58 6.30
N SER A 114 -4.32 18.11 5.66
CA SER A 114 -3.93 18.63 4.74
C SER A 114 -4.48 18.94 3.69
N GLN A 115 -5.01 18.66 3.75
CA GLN A 115 -5.44 19.01 3.08
C GLN A 115 -5.78 19.94 3.05
N ALA A 116 -5.91 20.14 3.64
CA ALA A 116 -6.09 20.88 3.80
C ALA A 116 -5.55 21.75 3.70
N ASN A 117 -5.10 21.53 3.88
CA ASN A 117 -4.51 22.01 3.94
C ASN A 117 -4.17 22.53 3.08
N LYS A 118 -4.27 22.38 2.67
CA LYS A 118 -3.84 22.75 2.03
C LYS A 118 -3.86 23.59 1.50
N THR A 119 -4.15 23.77 1.68
CA THR A 119 -4.12 24.51 1.52
C THR A 119 -4.04 25.14 1.56
N ALA A 120 -4.00 25.31 1.68
CA ALA A 120 -3.77 25.75 1.89
C ALA A 120 -3.58 25.91 1.81
#